data_890325e9cdbf1f385475e36684e5c3ae
#
_entry.id   890325e9cdbf1f385475e36684e5c3ae
#
_cell.length_a   1.000
_cell.length_b   1.000
_cell.length_c   1.000
_cell.angle_alpha   90.00
_cell.angle_beta   90.00
_cell.angle_gamma   90.00
#
_symmetry.space_group_name_H-M   'P 1'
#
loop_
_entity.id
_entity.type
_entity.pdbx_description
1 polymer ?
#
loop_
_entity_poly.entity_id
_entity_poly.type
_entity_poly.pdbx_seq_one_letter_code
_entity_poly.pdbx_strand_id
1 'polypeptide(L)'
;MLQKEREHKDKLPGVKLPEDMVFTTDLEQAVKGAEVLVLAVPSPYTRSTSHSMASLVKEGQVIVNVAKGIEEKTLLTLSQIIEEEIPQANVAVLSGPSHAEEVGRGIPTTIVVGAKDKETAEYLQNIFMNEVFRVYISPDVLGIELGAALKNVVALAAGIADGLGYGDNTKAALITRGITEIARLGVAMGGRFETFCGLTGIGDLIVTCASMHSRNRRAGILIGQGYTMKQAMDEVKMVVEGVYSAKAAMGLAKQYDVQLPIIEQVNAVLFEGQLADEAVKNLMLRDKKIENPLLPW
;
A
#
# COMPACT_ATOMS: atom_id res chain seq x y z
N MET A 1 17.67 13.92 16.96
CA MET A 1 16.49 13.37 17.63
C MET A 1 16.64 11.87 17.84
N LEU A 2 16.62 11.01 16.81
CA LEU A 2 16.66 9.54 16.95
C LEU A 2 17.84 9.01 17.78
N GLN A 3 19.06 9.50 17.56
CA GLN A 3 20.25 9.07 18.30
C GLN A 3 20.18 9.37 19.81
N LYS A 4 19.61 10.51 20.20
CA LYS A 4 19.55 10.92 21.62
C LYS A 4 18.33 10.38 22.37
N GLU A 5 17.18 10.35 21.69
CA GLU A 5 15.89 10.08 22.33
C GLU A 5 15.41 8.65 22.10
N ARG A 6 16.03 7.94 21.15
CA ARG A 6 15.63 6.59 20.74
C ARG A 6 14.13 6.49 20.47
N GLU A 7 13.57 7.54 19.85
CA GLU A 7 12.14 7.67 19.55
C GLU A 7 11.92 8.66 18.42
N HIS A 8 10.99 8.38 17.52
CA HIS A 8 10.52 9.35 16.54
C HIS A 8 9.21 9.98 16.99
N LYS A 9 9.30 11.01 17.85
CA LYS A 9 8.16 11.63 18.53
C LYS A 9 7.06 12.14 17.60
N ASP A 10 7.42 12.60 16.40
CA ASP A 10 6.44 13.14 15.43
C ASP A 10 5.73 12.08 14.59
N LYS A 11 6.39 10.94 14.33
CA LYS A 11 5.89 9.92 13.40
C LYS A 11 5.46 8.64 14.08
N LEU A 12 6.10 8.28 15.19
CA LEU A 12 5.82 7.06 15.94
C LEU A 12 6.02 7.31 17.45
N PRO A 13 5.18 8.17 18.07
CA PRO A 13 5.32 8.51 19.48
C PRO A 13 5.06 7.28 20.37
N GLY A 14 5.84 7.20 21.47
CA GLY A 14 5.70 6.15 22.47
C GLY A 14 6.38 4.83 22.13
N VAL A 15 7.05 4.72 20.98
CA VAL A 15 7.82 3.53 20.59
C VAL A 15 9.31 3.80 20.75
N LYS A 16 9.96 3.08 21.66
CA LYS A 16 11.41 3.15 21.88
C LYS A 16 12.14 2.26 20.89
N LEU A 17 13.15 2.83 20.24
CA LEU A 17 14.03 2.11 19.33
C LEU A 17 15.13 1.37 20.11
N PRO A 18 15.58 0.18 19.65
CA PRO A 18 16.61 -0.59 20.30
C PRO A 18 17.90 0.22 20.55
N GLU A 19 18.58 -0.05 21.67
CA GLU A 19 19.80 0.69 22.07
C GLU A 19 20.97 0.43 21.11
N ASP A 20 21.04 -0.74 20.53
CA ASP A 20 22.05 -1.18 19.55
C ASP A 20 21.79 -0.70 18.12
N MET A 21 20.63 -0.09 17.87
CA MET A 21 20.29 0.45 16.54
C MET A 21 21.24 1.61 16.17
N VAL A 22 21.91 1.51 15.05
CA VAL A 22 22.80 2.54 14.51
C VAL A 22 22.06 3.44 13.53
N PHE A 23 22.23 4.75 13.68
CA PHE A 23 21.63 5.76 12.78
C PHE A 23 22.73 6.44 11.97
N THR A 24 22.58 6.44 10.66
CA THR A 24 23.49 7.14 9.74
C THR A 24 22.72 7.84 8.63
N THR A 25 23.28 8.90 8.08
CA THR A 25 22.82 9.54 6.84
C THR A 25 23.71 9.17 5.66
N ASP A 26 24.73 8.38 5.90
CA ASP A 26 25.65 7.85 4.90
C ASP A 26 25.10 6.51 4.37
N LEU A 27 24.70 6.51 3.08
CA LEU A 27 24.11 5.35 2.44
C LEU A 27 25.11 4.19 2.27
N GLU A 28 26.38 4.49 1.99
CA GLU A 28 27.42 3.47 1.89
C GLU A 28 27.61 2.75 3.23
N GLN A 29 27.66 3.51 4.33
CA GLN A 29 27.74 2.94 5.67
C GLN A 29 26.51 2.09 6.01
N ALA A 30 25.30 2.50 5.57
CA ALA A 30 24.08 1.76 5.83
C ALA A 30 24.01 0.43 5.07
N VAL A 31 24.52 0.38 3.83
CA VAL A 31 24.48 -0.82 2.97
C VAL A 31 25.62 -1.77 3.28
N LYS A 32 26.78 -1.25 3.66
CA LYS A 32 28.01 -2.04 3.86
C LYS A 32 27.85 -3.08 4.97
N GLY A 33 27.99 -4.34 4.61
CA GLY A 33 27.95 -5.46 5.56
C GLY A 33 26.52 -5.91 5.93
N ALA A 34 25.48 -5.25 5.43
CA ALA A 34 24.13 -5.71 5.61
C ALA A 34 23.86 -6.99 4.79
N GLU A 35 23.21 -7.99 5.39
CA GLU A 35 22.78 -9.21 4.71
C GLU A 35 21.44 -9.00 4.01
N VAL A 36 20.56 -8.22 4.65
CA VAL A 36 19.23 -7.84 4.12
C VAL A 36 19.07 -6.33 4.19
N LEU A 37 18.62 -5.72 3.11
CA LEU A 37 18.27 -4.31 3.03
C LEU A 37 16.76 -4.15 3.07
N VAL A 38 16.24 -3.36 4.02
CA VAL A 38 14.82 -3.06 4.10
C VAL A 38 14.57 -1.66 3.55
N LEU A 39 13.90 -1.59 2.39
CA LEU A 39 13.56 -0.32 1.75
C LEU A 39 12.19 0.16 2.26
N ALA A 40 12.22 1.18 3.12
CA ALA A 40 11.03 1.71 3.83
C ALA A 40 10.76 3.19 3.52
N VAL A 41 11.25 3.69 2.39
CA VAL A 41 10.97 5.06 1.93
C VAL A 41 9.54 5.16 1.36
N PRO A 42 8.89 6.34 1.40
CA PRO A 42 7.61 6.54 0.71
C PRO A 42 7.72 6.25 -0.79
N SER A 43 6.65 5.72 -1.40
CA SER A 43 6.66 5.22 -2.78
C SER A 43 7.24 6.17 -3.82
N PRO A 44 7.02 7.52 -3.78
CA PRO A 44 7.60 8.44 -4.74
C PRO A 44 9.14 8.52 -4.72
N TYR A 45 9.77 8.04 -3.65
CA TYR A 45 11.23 8.08 -3.48
C TYR A 45 11.90 6.72 -3.75
N THR A 46 11.14 5.67 -4.05
CA THR A 46 11.69 4.32 -4.27
C THR A 46 12.73 4.32 -5.38
N ARG A 47 12.40 4.85 -6.56
CA ARG A 47 13.33 4.91 -7.71
C ARG A 47 14.63 5.65 -7.39
N SER A 48 14.52 6.87 -6.88
CA SER A 48 15.71 7.69 -6.58
C SER A 48 16.58 7.07 -5.50
N THR A 49 15.99 6.44 -4.49
CA THR A 49 16.73 5.73 -3.44
C THR A 49 17.41 4.48 -3.99
N SER A 50 16.71 3.67 -4.79
CA SER A 50 17.27 2.50 -5.45
C SER A 50 18.43 2.87 -6.37
N HIS A 51 18.27 3.90 -7.19
CA HIS A 51 19.33 4.42 -8.05
C HIS A 51 20.58 4.82 -7.24
N SER A 52 20.39 5.53 -6.12
CA SER A 52 21.50 5.97 -5.28
C SER A 52 22.27 4.82 -4.60
N MET A 53 21.62 3.68 -4.35
CA MET A 53 22.25 2.53 -3.70
C MET A 53 22.71 1.45 -4.69
N ALA A 54 22.39 1.55 -5.98
CA ALA A 54 22.61 0.49 -6.97
C ALA A 54 24.06 -0.02 -7.03
N SER A 55 25.04 0.90 -7.01
CA SER A 55 26.47 0.53 -7.03
C SER A 55 27.00 -0.06 -5.72
N LEU A 56 26.25 0.04 -4.64
CA LEU A 56 26.63 -0.45 -3.31
C LEU A 56 26.08 -1.85 -3.03
N VAL A 57 25.03 -2.27 -3.77
CA VAL A 57 24.36 -3.56 -3.60
C VAL A 57 25.15 -4.66 -4.29
N LYS A 58 25.34 -5.77 -3.59
CA LYS A 58 26.07 -6.95 -4.09
C LYS A 58 25.16 -7.85 -4.92
N GLU A 59 25.79 -8.69 -5.75
CA GLU A 59 25.11 -9.76 -6.48
C GLU A 59 24.32 -10.68 -5.52
N GLY A 60 23.03 -10.88 -5.81
CA GLY A 60 22.14 -11.70 -5.00
C GLY A 60 21.74 -11.12 -3.64
N GLN A 61 22.17 -9.89 -3.30
CA GLN A 61 21.79 -9.28 -2.01
C GLN A 61 20.29 -9.07 -1.92
N VAL A 62 19.69 -9.48 -0.81
CA VAL A 62 18.25 -9.40 -0.61
C VAL A 62 17.82 -7.98 -0.26
N ILE A 63 16.86 -7.45 -1.03
CA ILE A 63 16.18 -6.18 -0.74
C ILE A 63 14.70 -6.46 -0.47
N VAL A 64 14.21 -6.06 0.71
CA VAL A 64 12.79 -6.18 1.09
C VAL A 64 12.11 -4.82 0.99
N ASN A 65 11.20 -4.66 0.04
CA ASN A 65 10.35 -3.49 -0.02
C ASN A 65 9.18 -3.61 0.97
N VAL A 66 9.00 -2.60 1.82
CA VAL A 66 7.86 -2.52 2.76
C VAL A 66 6.93 -1.33 2.44
N ALA A 67 7.27 -0.52 1.44
CA ALA A 67 6.42 0.56 0.97
C ALA A 67 5.27 0.04 0.09
N LYS A 68 4.22 0.85 -0.05
CA LYS A 68 2.99 0.47 -0.78
C LYS A 68 2.64 1.56 -1.78
N GLY A 69 2.71 1.25 -3.07
CA GLY A 69 2.43 2.22 -4.12
C GLY A 69 2.73 1.67 -5.52
N ILE A 70 2.42 2.48 -6.52
CA ILE A 70 2.71 2.24 -7.93
C ILE A 70 3.28 3.56 -8.49
N GLU A 71 4.32 3.48 -9.29
CA GLU A 71 4.91 4.67 -9.91
C GLU A 71 3.97 5.23 -10.99
N GLU A 72 3.62 6.51 -10.88
CA GLU A 72 2.62 7.15 -11.76
C GLU A 72 3.03 7.15 -13.24
N LYS A 73 4.33 7.37 -13.52
CA LYS A 73 4.81 7.55 -14.90
C LYS A 73 4.99 6.25 -15.66
N THR A 74 5.54 5.24 -15.02
CA THR A 74 5.89 3.96 -15.64
C THR A 74 4.84 2.90 -15.40
N LEU A 75 3.96 3.10 -14.43
CA LEU A 75 2.96 2.14 -13.92
C LEU A 75 3.59 0.88 -13.32
N LEU A 76 4.87 0.91 -12.98
CA LEU A 76 5.59 -0.19 -12.36
C LEU A 76 5.26 -0.28 -10.86
N THR A 77 5.23 -1.50 -10.35
CA THR A 77 5.23 -1.75 -8.90
C THR A 77 6.59 -1.41 -8.30
N LEU A 78 6.67 -1.28 -6.99
CA LEU A 78 7.92 -0.85 -6.34
C LEU A 78 9.02 -1.90 -6.44
N SER A 79 8.68 -3.21 -6.43
CA SER A 79 9.67 -4.27 -6.67
C SER A 79 10.23 -4.20 -8.09
N GLN A 80 9.38 -3.97 -9.09
CA GLN A 80 9.82 -3.80 -10.47
C GLN A 80 10.76 -2.60 -10.64
N ILE A 81 10.50 -1.50 -9.93
CA ILE A 81 11.39 -0.33 -9.92
C ILE A 81 12.75 -0.69 -9.30
N ILE A 82 12.74 -1.42 -8.18
CA ILE A 82 13.98 -1.83 -7.52
C ILE A 82 14.79 -2.76 -8.44
N GLU A 83 14.13 -3.72 -9.09
CA GLU A 83 14.76 -4.63 -10.05
C GLU A 83 15.31 -3.91 -11.30
N GLU A 84 14.62 -2.86 -11.78
CA GLU A 84 15.10 -2.03 -12.88
C GLU A 84 16.37 -1.25 -12.51
N GLU A 85 16.39 -0.63 -11.33
CA GLU A 85 17.54 0.17 -10.86
C GLU A 85 18.68 -0.68 -10.30
N ILE A 86 18.39 -1.87 -9.75
CA ILE A 86 19.36 -2.76 -9.09
C ILE A 86 19.15 -4.19 -9.61
N PRO A 87 19.48 -4.49 -10.87
CA PRO A 87 19.19 -5.80 -11.49
C PRO A 87 19.92 -6.97 -10.83
N GLN A 88 21.01 -6.72 -10.08
CA GLN A 88 21.73 -7.75 -9.35
C GLN A 88 21.09 -8.12 -8.01
N ALA A 89 20.07 -7.39 -7.54
CA ALA A 89 19.45 -7.68 -6.25
C ALA A 89 18.41 -8.82 -6.34
N ASN A 90 18.23 -9.53 -5.22
CA ASN A 90 17.10 -10.41 -5.02
C ASN A 90 15.99 -9.64 -4.28
N VAL A 91 14.91 -9.28 -4.99
CA VAL A 91 13.88 -8.38 -4.46
C VAL A 91 12.70 -9.15 -3.91
N ALA A 92 12.33 -8.84 -2.67
CA ALA A 92 11.16 -9.37 -1.99
C ALA A 92 10.28 -8.22 -1.47
N VAL A 93 9.05 -8.54 -1.09
CA VAL A 93 8.10 -7.58 -0.51
C VAL A 93 7.58 -8.10 0.83
N LEU A 94 7.34 -7.18 1.78
CA LEU A 94 6.69 -7.49 3.05
C LEU A 94 5.46 -6.60 3.16
N SER A 95 4.26 -7.20 3.19
CA SER A 95 3.00 -6.45 3.17
C SER A 95 1.87 -7.18 3.89
N GLY A 96 0.84 -6.42 4.28
CA GLY A 96 -0.34 -6.89 5.01
C GLY A 96 -0.85 -5.83 5.98
N PRO A 97 -1.83 -6.16 6.85
CA PRO A 97 -2.38 -5.26 7.85
C PRO A 97 -1.33 -4.98 8.95
N SER A 98 -0.63 -3.85 8.85
CA SER A 98 0.54 -3.53 9.68
C SER A 98 0.68 -2.03 9.94
N HIS A 99 -0.27 -1.44 10.66
CA HIS A 99 -0.11 -0.08 11.14
C HIS A 99 1.08 0.03 12.10
N ALA A 100 1.98 0.98 11.81
CA ALA A 100 3.24 1.13 12.55
C ALA A 100 3.01 1.35 14.06
N GLU A 101 1.93 2.03 14.41
CA GLU A 101 1.52 2.30 15.78
C GLU A 101 1.20 1.03 16.57
N GLU A 102 0.67 0.00 15.92
CA GLU A 102 0.34 -1.28 16.52
C GLU A 102 1.57 -2.20 16.53
N VAL A 103 2.25 -2.32 15.40
CA VAL A 103 3.47 -3.14 15.27
C VAL A 103 4.55 -2.68 16.26
N GLY A 104 4.77 -1.36 16.35
CA GLY A 104 5.77 -0.80 17.25
C GLY A 104 5.49 -0.99 18.74
N ARG A 105 4.23 -1.28 19.10
CA ARG A 105 3.81 -1.61 20.49
C ARG A 105 3.79 -3.11 20.75
N GLY A 106 4.18 -3.93 19.80
CA GLY A 106 4.15 -5.39 19.92
C GLY A 106 2.74 -5.99 19.93
N ILE A 107 1.75 -5.31 19.33
CA ILE A 107 0.40 -5.85 19.18
C ILE A 107 0.44 -6.97 18.12
N PRO A 108 -0.22 -8.13 18.38
CA PRO A 108 -0.20 -9.24 17.44
C PRO A 108 -0.60 -8.83 16.04
N THR A 109 0.31 -9.06 15.10
CA THR A 109 0.19 -8.66 13.69
C THR A 109 0.50 -9.85 12.79
N THR A 110 -0.23 -9.98 11.71
CA THR A 110 0.00 -11.02 10.70
C THR A 110 0.22 -10.39 9.33
N ILE A 111 1.29 -10.82 8.65
CA ILE A 111 1.78 -10.21 7.42
C ILE A 111 2.23 -11.27 6.41
N VAL A 112 2.54 -10.89 5.18
CA VAL A 112 3.04 -11.79 4.13
C VAL A 112 4.37 -11.28 3.59
N VAL A 113 5.34 -12.19 3.45
CA VAL A 113 6.52 -12.02 2.61
C VAL A 113 6.21 -12.59 1.22
N GLY A 114 6.40 -11.79 0.19
CA GLY A 114 6.39 -12.23 -1.21
C GLY A 114 7.80 -12.26 -1.78
N ALA A 115 8.19 -13.38 -2.39
CA ALA A 115 9.45 -13.50 -3.12
C ALA A 115 9.28 -14.42 -4.34
N LYS A 116 10.15 -14.25 -5.34
CA LYS A 116 10.11 -15.06 -6.57
C LYS A 116 10.54 -16.51 -6.32
N ASP A 117 11.45 -16.72 -5.39
CA ASP A 117 11.91 -18.05 -4.98
C ASP A 117 11.54 -18.34 -3.52
N LYS A 118 11.32 -19.62 -3.24
CA LYS A 118 10.85 -20.11 -1.94
C LYS A 118 11.91 -19.96 -0.86
N GLU A 119 13.17 -20.12 -1.20
CA GLU A 119 14.30 -20.06 -0.27
C GLU A 119 14.42 -18.65 0.33
N THR A 120 14.38 -17.62 -0.50
CA THR A 120 14.34 -16.22 -0.06
C THR A 120 13.10 -15.94 0.80
N ALA A 121 11.93 -16.45 0.41
CA ALA A 121 10.71 -16.25 1.20
C ALA A 121 10.82 -16.88 2.60
N GLU A 122 11.32 -18.13 2.71
CA GLU A 122 11.53 -18.84 3.97
C GLU A 122 12.64 -18.17 4.82
N TYR A 123 13.71 -17.71 4.21
CA TYR A 123 14.78 -16.97 4.88
C TYR A 123 14.23 -15.69 5.54
N LEU A 124 13.48 -14.89 4.78
CA LEU A 124 12.86 -13.67 5.31
C LEU A 124 11.75 -13.95 6.33
N GLN A 125 10.98 -15.02 6.15
CA GLN A 125 10.01 -15.45 7.15
C GLN A 125 10.69 -15.68 8.51
N ASN A 126 11.82 -16.39 8.52
CA ASN A 126 12.59 -16.66 9.74
C ASN A 126 13.15 -15.40 10.39
N ILE A 127 13.55 -14.39 9.58
CA ILE A 127 14.10 -13.12 10.09
C ILE A 127 13.00 -12.27 10.74
N PHE A 128 11.84 -12.16 10.10
CA PHE A 128 10.80 -11.23 10.55
C PHE A 128 9.82 -11.83 11.55
N MET A 129 9.66 -13.16 11.57
CA MET A 129 8.68 -13.81 12.42
C MET A 129 9.12 -13.83 13.90
N ASN A 130 8.20 -13.47 14.80
CA ASN A 130 8.39 -13.56 16.25
C ASN A 130 7.05 -13.82 16.94
N GLU A 131 7.02 -13.80 18.28
CA GLU A 131 5.83 -14.14 19.10
C GLU A 131 4.60 -13.27 18.83
N VAL A 132 4.81 -12.02 18.37
CA VAL A 132 3.75 -11.04 18.09
C VAL A 132 3.66 -10.65 16.60
N PHE A 133 4.56 -11.16 15.76
CA PHE A 133 4.61 -10.85 14.35
C PHE A 133 4.65 -12.12 13.50
N ARG A 134 3.47 -12.55 13.06
CA ARG A 134 3.30 -13.78 12.27
C ARG A 134 3.52 -13.47 10.80
N VAL A 135 4.38 -14.26 10.14
CA VAL A 135 4.71 -14.08 8.73
C VAL A 135 4.29 -15.31 7.92
N TYR A 136 3.49 -15.10 6.88
CA TYR A 136 3.21 -16.07 5.82
C TYR A 136 4.09 -15.79 4.60
N ILE A 137 4.24 -16.76 3.72
CA ILE A 137 5.02 -16.63 2.49
C ILE A 137 4.12 -16.81 1.26
N SER A 138 4.45 -16.15 0.15
CA SER A 138 3.71 -16.23 -1.10
C SER A 138 4.63 -16.00 -2.31
N PRO A 139 4.47 -16.71 -3.43
CA PRO A 139 5.18 -16.44 -4.67
C PRO A 139 4.58 -15.29 -5.49
N ASP A 140 3.38 -14.79 -5.12
CA ASP A 140 2.66 -13.77 -5.88
C ASP A 140 3.04 -12.36 -5.45
N VAL A 141 4.29 -11.95 -5.75
CA VAL A 141 4.81 -10.61 -5.45
C VAL A 141 3.94 -9.53 -6.08
N LEU A 142 3.54 -9.71 -7.34
CA LEU A 142 2.71 -8.75 -8.08
C LEU A 142 1.34 -8.54 -7.42
N GLY A 143 0.63 -9.61 -7.10
CA GLY A 143 -0.68 -9.53 -6.44
C GLY A 143 -0.60 -8.87 -5.06
N ILE A 144 0.45 -9.17 -4.29
CA ILE A 144 0.73 -8.53 -2.99
C ILE A 144 0.87 -7.01 -3.16
N GLU A 145 1.70 -6.55 -4.09
CA GLU A 145 1.95 -5.12 -4.28
C GLU A 145 0.74 -4.37 -4.83
N LEU A 146 0.01 -4.97 -5.78
CA LEU A 146 -1.22 -4.37 -6.32
C LEU A 146 -2.30 -4.24 -5.25
N GLY A 147 -2.53 -5.28 -4.46
CA GLY A 147 -3.45 -5.23 -3.32
C GLY A 147 -3.08 -4.11 -2.34
N ALA A 148 -1.81 -4.05 -1.97
CA ALA A 148 -1.28 -3.07 -1.03
C ALA A 148 -1.34 -1.62 -1.54
N ALA A 149 -1.14 -1.39 -2.84
CA ALA A 149 -1.19 -0.06 -3.42
C ALA A 149 -2.63 0.44 -3.63
N LEU A 150 -3.47 -0.38 -4.24
CA LEU A 150 -4.82 -0.01 -4.66
C LEU A 150 -5.79 0.09 -3.48
N LYS A 151 -5.60 -0.68 -2.40
CA LYS A 151 -6.40 -0.52 -1.18
C LYS A 151 -6.38 0.92 -0.63
N ASN A 152 -5.31 1.64 -0.84
CA ASN A 152 -5.16 3.02 -0.36
C ASN A 152 -6.14 3.97 -1.07
N VAL A 153 -6.48 3.69 -2.33
CA VAL A 153 -7.49 4.45 -3.09
C VAL A 153 -8.90 4.14 -2.55
N VAL A 154 -9.18 2.87 -2.26
CA VAL A 154 -10.48 2.49 -1.66
C VAL A 154 -10.61 3.06 -0.24
N ALA A 155 -9.50 3.16 0.51
CA ALA A 155 -9.51 3.81 1.82
C ALA A 155 -9.79 5.33 1.74
N LEU A 156 -9.33 6.01 0.67
CA LEU A 156 -9.78 7.38 0.38
C LEU A 156 -11.29 7.44 0.14
N ALA A 157 -11.85 6.52 -0.68
CA ALA A 157 -13.29 6.45 -0.92
C ALA A 157 -14.08 6.23 0.38
N ALA A 158 -13.62 5.31 1.24
CA ALA A 158 -14.24 5.07 2.55
C ALA A 158 -14.18 6.31 3.45
N GLY A 159 -13.05 7.03 3.43
CA GLY A 159 -12.91 8.30 4.14
C GLY A 159 -13.84 9.39 3.59
N ILE A 160 -13.96 9.52 2.28
CA ILE A 160 -14.89 10.47 1.63
C ILE A 160 -16.33 10.18 2.07
N ALA A 161 -16.73 8.92 2.06
CA ALA A 161 -18.05 8.50 2.52
C ALA A 161 -18.27 8.84 4.01
N ASP A 162 -17.29 8.62 4.87
CA ASP A 162 -17.33 9.03 6.29
C ASP A 162 -17.45 10.55 6.43
N GLY A 163 -16.72 11.33 5.64
CA GLY A 163 -16.76 12.81 5.64
C GLY A 163 -18.11 13.38 5.18
N LEU A 164 -18.80 12.68 4.29
CA LEU A 164 -20.18 12.98 3.85
C LEU A 164 -21.24 12.55 4.88
N GLY A 165 -20.85 11.87 5.97
CA GLY A 165 -21.77 11.39 7.00
C GLY A 165 -22.48 10.07 6.65
N TYR A 166 -21.98 9.28 5.70
CA TYR A 166 -22.55 7.97 5.39
C TYR A 166 -22.12 6.93 6.43
N GLY A 167 -23.01 5.91 6.60
CA GLY A 167 -22.84 4.90 7.63
C GLY A 167 -22.08 3.65 7.22
N ASP A 168 -22.13 2.64 8.11
CA ASP A 168 -21.37 1.39 8.00
C ASP A 168 -21.77 0.54 6.78
N ASN A 169 -23.03 0.58 6.35
CA ASN A 169 -23.48 -0.12 5.15
C ASN A 169 -22.74 0.38 3.89
N THR A 170 -22.55 1.70 3.75
CA THR A 170 -21.80 2.30 2.65
C THR A 170 -20.32 1.88 2.71
N LYS A 171 -19.72 1.89 3.91
CA LYS A 171 -18.36 1.46 4.12
C LYS A 171 -18.17 -0.02 3.76
N ALA A 172 -19.07 -0.89 4.21
CA ALA A 172 -19.05 -2.32 3.90
C ALA A 172 -19.16 -2.56 2.38
N ALA A 173 -20.07 -1.84 1.69
CA ALA A 173 -20.21 -1.90 0.24
C ALA A 173 -18.93 -1.44 -0.48
N LEU A 174 -18.33 -0.33 -0.06
CA LEU A 174 -17.06 0.17 -0.63
C LEU A 174 -15.92 -0.83 -0.45
N ILE A 175 -15.78 -1.46 0.71
CA ILE A 175 -14.76 -2.48 0.95
C ILE A 175 -14.99 -3.68 0.05
N THR A 176 -16.22 -4.23 0.00
CA THR A 176 -16.56 -5.41 -0.79
C THR A 176 -16.41 -5.17 -2.30
N ARG A 177 -16.90 -4.03 -2.78
CA ARG A 177 -16.79 -3.70 -4.21
C ARG A 177 -15.37 -3.26 -4.56
N GLY A 178 -14.68 -2.56 -3.67
CA GLY A 178 -13.30 -2.14 -3.84
C GLY A 178 -12.34 -3.32 -3.99
N ILE A 179 -12.43 -4.34 -3.14
CA ILE A 179 -11.59 -5.53 -3.31
C ILE A 179 -11.89 -6.26 -4.62
N THR A 180 -13.13 -6.24 -5.09
CA THR A 180 -13.51 -6.82 -6.38
C THR A 180 -12.86 -6.07 -7.54
N GLU A 181 -12.77 -4.73 -7.48
CA GLU A 181 -12.08 -3.92 -8.49
C GLU A 181 -10.57 -4.20 -8.47
N ILE A 182 -9.97 -4.22 -7.29
CA ILE A 182 -8.55 -4.51 -7.09
C ILE A 182 -8.20 -5.90 -7.64
N ALA A 183 -8.98 -6.93 -7.30
CA ALA A 183 -8.78 -8.29 -7.76
C ALA A 183 -8.93 -8.40 -9.29
N ARG A 184 -9.92 -7.71 -9.88
CA ARG A 184 -10.12 -7.71 -11.33
C ARG A 184 -8.90 -7.14 -12.07
N LEU A 185 -8.38 -6.00 -11.65
CA LEU A 185 -7.18 -5.42 -12.24
C LEU A 185 -5.96 -6.32 -11.98
N GLY A 186 -5.80 -6.76 -10.74
CA GLY A 186 -4.64 -7.54 -10.37
C GLY A 186 -4.55 -8.88 -11.09
N VAL A 187 -5.68 -9.58 -11.30
CA VAL A 187 -5.73 -10.82 -12.08
C VAL A 187 -5.47 -10.53 -13.57
N ALA A 188 -6.00 -9.44 -14.12
CA ALA A 188 -5.71 -9.03 -15.50
C ALA A 188 -4.22 -8.74 -15.72
N MET A 189 -3.50 -8.29 -14.68
CA MET A 189 -2.06 -8.06 -14.71
C MET A 189 -1.22 -9.32 -14.44
N GLY A 190 -1.84 -10.45 -14.09
CA GLY A 190 -1.16 -11.73 -13.83
C GLY A 190 -1.02 -12.11 -12.35
N GLY A 191 -1.57 -11.32 -11.43
CA GLY A 191 -1.70 -11.69 -10.01
C GLY A 191 -2.72 -12.79 -9.78
N ARG A 192 -2.68 -13.43 -8.62
CA ARG A 192 -3.57 -14.53 -8.25
C ARG A 192 -4.75 -14.05 -7.44
N PHE A 193 -5.96 -14.51 -7.78
CA PHE A 193 -7.19 -14.12 -7.10
C PHE A 193 -7.14 -14.38 -5.58
N GLU A 194 -6.55 -15.49 -5.17
CA GLU A 194 -6.40 -15.90 -3.77
C GLU A 194 -5.60 -14.89 -2.94
N THR A 195 -4.64 -14.20 -3.56
CA THR A 195 -3.85 -13.15 -2.90
C THR A 195 -4.74 -11.98 -2.46
N PHE A 196 -5.72 -11.61 -3.29
CA PHE A 196 -6.66 -10.52 -2.97
C PHE A 196 -7.69 -10.92 -1.90
N CYS A 197 -7.97 -12.21 -1.74
CA CYS A 197 -8.78 -12.75 -0.65
C CYS A 197 -8.00 -12.90 0.67
N GLY A 198 -6.69 -12.70 0.64
CA GLY A 198 -5.77 -12.87 1.77
C GLY A 198 -5.45 -11.60 2.54
N LEU A 199 -4.35 -11.69 3.32
CA LEU A 199 -3.89 -10.61 4.20
C LEU A 199 -3.52 -9.33 3.47
N THR A 200 -2.88 -9.44 2.29
CA THR A 200 -2.42 -8.28 1.50
C THR A 200 -3.51 -7.67 0.63
N GLY A 201 -4.63 -8.36 0.46
CA GLY A 201 -5.83 -7.87 -0.20
C GLY A 201 -6.88 -7.40 0.81
N ILE A 202 -7.89 -8.25 1.07
CA ILE A 202 -9.04 -7.88 1.91
C ILE A 202 -8.64 -7.55 3.36
N GLY A 203 -7.63 -8.24 3.93
CA GLY A 203 -7.17 -8.00 5.30
C GLY A 203 -6.63 -6.58 5.49
N ASP A 204 -5.71 -6.18 4.63
CA ASP A 204 -5.11 -4.83 4.68
C ASP A 204 -6.11 -3.74 4.24
N LEU A 205 -7.04 -4.06 3.35
CA LEU A 205 -8.11 -3.15 2.94
C LEU A 205 -9.06 -2.84 4.11
N ILE A 206 -9.54 -3.87 4.83
CA ILE A 206 -10.45 -3.70 5.97
C ILE A 206 -9.83 -2.79 7.03
N VAL A 207 -8.61 -3.11 7.48
CA VAL A 207 -7.96 -2.31 8.53
C VAL A 207 -7.70 -0.88 8.07
N THR A 208 -7.34 -0.67 6.79
CA THR A 208 -7.05 0.66 6.26
C THR A 208 -8.31 1.52 6.10
N CYS A 209 -9.46 0.93 5.75
CA CYS A 209 -10.75 1.62 5.66
C CYS A 209 -11.37 1.88 7.05
N ALA A 210 -11.08 1.05 8.05
CA ALA A 210 -11.69 1.15 9.38
C ALA A 210 -10.86 1.99 10.37
N SER A 211 -9.52 1.97 10.27
CA SER A 211 -8.63 2.58 11.26
C SER A 211 -8.47 4.10 11.07
N MET A 212 -8.44 4.84 12.18
CA MET A 212 -8.05 6.26 12.20
C MET A 212 -6.53 6.47 12.05
N HIS A 213 -5.72 5.42 12.16
CA HIS A 213 -4.29 5.49 11.80
C HIS A 213 -4.09 5.61 10.29
N SER A 214 -5.10 5.25 9.48
CA SER A 214 -5.02 5.36 8.01
C SER A 214 -4.99 6.81 7.55
N ARG A 215 -3.84 7.22 7.02
CA ARG A 215 -3.66 8.55 6.39
C ARG A 215 -4.60 8.76 5.21
N ASN A 216 -4.83 7.71 4.42
CA ASN A 216 -5.72 7.77 3.26
C ASN A 216 -7.18 7.98 3.71
N ARG A 217 -7.66 7.23 4.71
CA ARG A 217 -8.99 7.45 5.28
C ARG A 217 -9.14 8.86 5.85
N ARG A 218 -8.16 9.35 6.62
CA ARG A 218 -8.18 10.71 7.18
C ARG A 218 -8.23 11.79 6.10
N ALA A 219 -7.41 11.67 5.04
CA ALA A 219 -7.48 12.59 3.90
C ALA A 219 -8.84 12.52 3.21
N GLY A 220 -9.39 11.32 3.02
CA GLY A 220 -10.73 11.13 2.48
C GLY A 220 -11.82 11.81 3.30
N ILE A 221 -11.77 11.71 4.64
CA ILE A 221 -12.73 12.39 5.54
C ILE A 221 -12.72 13.90 5.29
N LEU A 222 -11.55 14.52 5.24
CA LEU A 222 -11.42 15.95 4.96
C LEU A 222 -11.98 16.32 3.58
N ILE A 223 -11.71 15.52 2.55
CA ILE A 223 -12.24 15.74 1.20
C ILE A 223 -13.79 15.63 1.21
N GLY A 224 -14.34 14.64 1.88
CA GLY A 224 -15.81 14.49 2.05
C GLY A 224 -16.43 15.66 2.81
N GLN A 225 -15.68 16.34 3.67
CA GLN A 225 -16.08 17.56 4.37
C GLN A 225 -15.91 18.84 3.54
N GLY A 226 -15.47 18.73 2.27
CA GLY A 226 -15.34 19.86 1.35
C GLY A 226 -13.93 20.45 1.23
N TYR A 227 -12.91 19.84 1.85
CA TYR A 227 -11.53 20.24 1.63
C TYR A 227 -11.07 19.84 0.23
N THR A 228 -10.24 20.67 -0.39
CA THR A 228 -9.52 20.27 -1.60
C THR A 228 -8.52 19.17 -1.30
N MET A 229 -8.13 18.38 -2.31
CA MET A 229 -7.06 17.37 -2.18
C MET A 229 -5.80 17.96 -1.53
N LYS A 230 -5.36 19.15 -1.99
CA LYS A 230 -4.16 19.81 -1.46
C LYS A 230 -4.31 20.14 0.03
N GLN A 231 -5.41 20.76 0.44
CA GLN A 231 -5.68 21.08 1.83
C GLN A 231 -5.72 19.83 2.71
N ALA A 232 -6.35 18.76 2.24
CA ALA A 232 -6.41 17.49 2.97
C ALA A 232 -5.02 16.86 3.16
N MET A 233 -4.16 16.91 2.13
CA MET A 233 -2.77 16.42 2.23
C MET A 233 -1.93 17.27 3.19
N ASP A 234 -2.09 18.59 3.15
CA ASP A 234 -1.38 19.53 4.04
C ASP A 234 -1.76 19.28 5.52
N GLU A 235 -3.05 19.00 5.81
CA GLU A 235 -3.52 18.67 7.17
C GLU A 235 -3.02 17.30 7.66
N VAL A 236 -2.94 16.30 6.78
CA VAL A 236 -2.42 14.97 7.15
C VAL A 236 -0.92 15.01 7.48
N LYS A 237 -0.17 15.97 6.91
CA LYS A 237 1.29 16.20 7.15
C LYS A 237 2.20 15.00 6.85
N MET A 238 1.71 14.05 6.07
CA MET A 238 2.40 12.83 5.66
C MET A 238 1.98 12.45 4.24
N VAL A 239 2.76 11.62 3.59
CA VAL A 239 2.42 11.12 2.24
C VAL A 239 1.10 10.34 2.29
N VAL A 240 0.17 10.72 1.43
CA VAL A 240 -1.12 10.04 1.20
C VAL A 240 -0.98 9.20 -0.06
N GLU A 241 -0.54 7.95 0.09
CA GLU A 241 -0.20 7.05 -1.02
C GLU A 241 -1.36 6.81 -1.99
N GLY A 242 -2.60 6.84 -1.49
CA GLY A 242 -3.80 6.66 -2.31
C GLY A 242 -3.99 7.74 -3.38
N VAL A 243 -3.48 8.96 -3.17
CA VAL A 243 -3.54 10.04 -4.17
C VAL A 243 -2.67 9.70 -5.38
N TYR A 244 -1.46 9.22 -5.15
CA TYR A 244 -0.55 8.79 -6.23
C TYR A 244 -1.04 7.52 -6.90
N SER A 245 -1.49 6.54 -6.09
CA SER A 245 -2.01 5.27 -6.60
C SER A 245 -3.29 5.42 -7.42
N ALA A 246 -4.12 6.45 -7.17
CA ALA A 246 -5.34 6.69 -7.94
C ALA A 246 -5.05 6.98 -9.42
N LYS A 247 -4.07 7.83 -9.72
CA LYS A 247 -3.66 8.10 -11.10
C LYS A 247 -3.03 6.90 -11.77
N ALA A 248 -2.12 6.20 -11.07
CA ALA A 248 -1.49 5.00 -11.59
C ALA A 248 -2.54 3.92 -11.90
N ALA A 249 -3.53 3.73 -11.02
CA ALA A 249 -4.63 2.79 -11.22
C ALA A 249 -5.44 3.08 -12.48
N MET A 250 -5.71 4.34 -12.81
CA MET A 250 -6.39 4.72 -14.05
C MET A 250 -5.55 4.43 -15.29
N GLY A 251 -4.23 4.64 -15.21
CA GLY A 251 -3.29 4.24 -16.27
C GLY A 251 -3.32 2.74 -16.53
N LEU A 252 -3.23 1.94 -15.46
CA LEU A 252 -3.32 0.47 -15.53
C LEU A 252 -4.69 -0.01 -16.02
N ALA A 253 -5.78 0.59 -15.54
CA ALA A 253 -7.14 0.27 -15.99
C ALA A 253 -7.29 0.42 -17.52
N LYS A 254 -6.73 1.50 -18.07
CA LYS A 254 -6.70 1.73 -19.52
C LYS A 254 -5.83 0.71 -20.25
N GLN A 255 -4.65 0.41 -19.71
CA GLN A 255 -3.69 -0.52 -20.34
C GLN A 255 -4.23 -1.95 -20.42
N TYR A 256 -4.97 -2.39 -19.39
CA TYR A 256 -5.48 -3.76 -19.27
C TYR A 256 -6.98 -3.88 -19.62
N ASP A 257 -7.61 -2.81 -20.10
CA ASP A 257 -9.05 -2.73 -20.43
C ASP A 257 -9.96 -3.21 -19.28
N VAL A 258 -9.71 -2.68 -18.07
CA VAL A 258 -10.43 -3.06 -16.84
C VAL A 258 -11.20 -1.87 -16.29
N GLN A 259 -12.49 -2.05 -15.99
CA GLN A 259 -13.30 -1.03 -15.34
C GLN A 259 -13.09 -1.02 -13.82
N LEU A 260 -12.79 0.16 -13.28
CA LEU A 260 -12.56 0.41 -11.85
C LEU A 260 -13.45 1.55 -11.32
N PRO A 261 -14.78 1.36 -11.26
CA PRO A 261 -15.72 2.45 -11.01
C PRO A 261 -15.49 3.25 -9.73
N ILE A 262 -15.14 2.61 -8.61
CA ILE A 262 -14.85 3.31 -7.36
C ILE A 262 -13.56 4.13 -7.50
N ILE A 263 -12.52 3.53 -8.05
CA ILE A 263 -11.22 4.20 -8.26
C ILE A 263 -11.36 5.36 -9.25
N GLU A 264 -12.17 5.18 -10.31
CA GLU A 264 -12.50 6.23 -11.29
C GLU A 264 -13.19 7.43 -10.61
N GLN A 265 -14.20 7.21 -9.77
CA GLN A 265 -14.87 8.29 -9.05
C GLN A 265 -13.95 8.97 -8.04
N VAL A 266 -13.06 8.23 -7.35
CA VAL A 266 -12.02 8.84 -6.50
C VAL A 266 -11.10 9.72 -7.32
N ASN A 267 -10.66 9.25 -8.49
CA ASN A 267 -9.79 10.02 -9.39
C ASN A 267 -10.48 11.32 -9.85
N ALA A 268 -11.76 11.27 -10.24
CA ALA A 268 -12.54 12.43 -10.64
C ALA A 268 -12.67 13.47 -9.51
N VAL A 269 -12.90 13.03 -8.28
CA VAL A 269 -12.92 13.91 -7.09
C VAL A 269 -11.56 14.54 -6.83
N LEU A 270 -10.49 13.79 -6.95
CA LEU A 270 -9.14 14.28 -6.65
C LEU A 270 -8.60 15.25 -7.70
N PHE A 271 -8.86 15.01 -8.99
CA PHE A 271 -8.13 15.66 -10.08
C PHE A 271 -9.01 16.38 -11.11
N GLU A 272 -10.33 16.09 -11.16
CA GLU A 272 -11.22 16.64 -12.20
C GLU A 272 -12.27 17.60 -11.62
N GLY A 273 -12.20 17.88 -10.31
CA GLY A 273 -13.08 18.84 -9.65
C GLY A 273 -14.50 18.34 -9.42
N GLN A 274 -14.74 17.02 -9.55
CA GLN A 274 -16.04 16.43 -9.25
C GLN A 274 -16.35 16.53 -7.76
N LEU A 275 -17.60 16.85 -7.42
CA LEU A 275 -18.03 16.90 -6.02
C LEU A 275 -18.16 15.48 -5.44
N ALA A 276 -17.83 15.33 -4.16
CA ALA A 276 -17.84 14.03 -3.49
C ALA A 276 -19.25 13.38 -3.47
N ASP A 277 -20.31 14.16 -3.27
CA ASP A 277 -21.67 13.66 -3.29
C ASP A 277 -22.15 13.25 -4.70
N GLU A 278 -21.66 13.93 -5.74
CA GLU A 278 -21.91 13.55 -7.14
C GLU A 278 -21.22 12.21 -7.48
N ALA A 279 -20.00 12.00 -6.98
CA ALA A 279 -19.29 10.74 -7.16
C ALA A 279 -20.10 9.55 -6.60
N VAL A 280 -20.70 9.72 -5.41
CA VAL A 280 -21.57 8.69 -4.82
C VAL A 280 -22.83 8.48 -5.67
N LYS A 281 -23.49 9.56 -6.13
CA LYS A 281 -24.67 9.44 -7.02
C LYS A 281 -24.32 8.70 -8.31
N ASN A 282 -23.18 9.00 -8.92
CA ASN A 282 -22.73 8.31 -10.12
C ASN A 282 -22.53 6.81 -9.90
N LEU A 283 -21.98 6.41 -8.75
CA LEU A 283 -21.84 4.99 -8.40
C LEU A 283 -23.19 4.30 -8.21
N MET A 284 -24.16 4.97 -7.55
CA MET A 284 -25.48 4.41 -7.24
C MET A 284 -26.39 4.31 -8.47
N LEU A 285 -26.23 5.21 -9.43
CA LEU A 285 -27.09 5.27 -10.64
C LEU A 285 -26.53 4.49 -11.83
N ARG A 286 -25.45 3.72 -11.63
CA ARG A 286 -24.91 2.84 -12.68
C ARG A 286 -25.92 1.77 -13.10
N ASP A 287 -25.74 1.28 -14.32
CA ASP A 287 -26.54 0.19 -14.85
C ASP A 287 -26.59 -1.01 -13.92
N LYS A 288 -27.76 -1.68 -13.88
CA LYS A 288 -27.96 -2.90 -13.10
C LYS A 288 -26.97 -3.97 -13.54
N LYS A 289 -26.32 -4.63 -12.59
CA LYS A 289 -25.37 -5.72 -12.83
C LYS A 289 -25.70 -6.93 -11.96
N ILE A 290 -25.37 -8.11 -12.48
CA ILE A 290 -25.33 -9.34 -11.70
C ILE A 290 -24.10 -9.26 -10.80
N GLU A 291 -24.24 -9.57 -9.51
CA GLU A 291 -23.16 -9.48 -8.55
C GLU A 291 -22.02 -10.44 -8.89
N ASN A 292 -22.37 -11.68 -9.18
CA ASN A 292 -21.42 -12.69 -9.65
C ASN A 292 -21.91 -13.36 -10.94
N PRO A 293 -21.44 -12.91 -12.12
CA PRO A 293 -21.92 -13.43 -13.41
C PRO A 293 -21.49 -14.88 -13.70
N LEU A 294 -20.61 -15.46 -12.88
CA LEU A 294 -20.18 -16.86 -13.02
C LEU A 294 -21.15 -17.85 -12.35
N LEU A 295 -22.06 -17.38 -11.50
CA LEU A 295 -23.05 -18.23 -10.88
C LEU A 295 -24.19 -18.53 -11.86
N PRO A 296 -24.60 -19.80 -12.03
CA PRO A 296 -25.76 -20.16 -12.85
C PRO A 296 -27.06 -19.70 -12.17
N TRP A 297 -28.05 -19.40 -12.98
CA TRP A 297 -29.45 -19.17 -12.54
C TRP A 297 -30.20 -20.48 -12.52
#